data_19b380ba1d65c372284f7c6cbc76c4fb
#
_entry.id   19b380ba1d65c372284f7c6cbc76c4fb
#
_cell.length_a   1.000
_cell.length_b   1.000
_cell.length_c   1.000
_cell.angle_alpha   90.00
_cell.angle_beta   90.00
_cell.angle_gamma   90.00
#
_symmetry.space_group_name_H-M   'P 1'
#
loop_
_entity.id
_entity.type
_entity.pdbx_description
1 polymer ?
#
loop_
_entity_poly.entity_id
_entity_poly.type
_entity_poly.pdbx_seq_one_letter_code
_entity_poly.pdbx_strand_id
1 'polypeptide(L)'
;MLASLANNPVQIAFSLTLIGVFAAIYHPVGLAMVVQGRNKTGIPLAINGVFGNMGVACAALLTGFLIDVSGWRSAFIVPGVISILLGMYYQLFVRSSRQSDGGAPHSAVTAGKAEPAAVPRNTLLRVFTVIFFTTAVGGLIFQSTTFSLPKVFSEQFSGSATIIGWYSFLVFSVAALAQLVVGHLVDNYSIRPIFAAVALLQAALFFVMTKVSGTTTLIVAIAFMLAVFGQIPINDVLVGRVVRSEWRSRAYAIRYLVTFTVMASAVPLIAWVHGSWGFSRLFQLLAISASLIFVATLFLSNSERTVQH
;
A
#
# COMPACT_ATOMS: atom_id res chain seq x y z
N MET A 1 22.47 1.74 -0.71
CA MET A 1 23.91 2.12 -0.74
C MET A 1 24.39 2.47 -2.16
N LEU A 2 24.16 1.66 -3.22
CA LEU A 2 24.62 2.05 -4.58
C LEU A 2 24.12 3.44 -5.01
N ALA A 3 22.86 3.79 -4.68
CA ALA A 3 22.30 5.11 -5.00
C ALA A 3 23.07 6.28 -4.38
N SER A 4 23.73 6.08 -3.22
CA SER A 4 24.53 7.14 -2.58
C SER A 4 25.87 7.44 -3.32
N LEU A 5 26.31 6.52 -4.17
CA LEU A 5 27.51 6.67 -4.99
C LEU A 5 27.23 7.33 -6.35
N ALA A 6 25.97 7.56 -6.65
CA ALA A 6 25.56 8.12 -7.93
C ALA A 6 26.01 9.58 -8.09
N ASN A 7 26.52 9.92 -9.27
CA ASN A 7 26.98 11.26 -9.64
C ASN A 7 26.12 11.86 -10.80
N ASN A 8 25.18 11.08 -11.34
CA ASN A 8 24.26 11.53 -12.37
C ASN A 8 22.90 10.85 -12.27
N PRO A 9 21.83 11.40 -12.88
CA PRO A 9 20.48 10.83 -12.81
C PRO A 9 20.36 9.40 -13.33
N VAL A 10 21.16 8.99 -14.30
CA VAL A 10 21.13 7.63 -14.87
C VAL A 10 21.60 6.60 -13.84
N GLN A 11 22.66 6.90 -13.08
CA GLN A 11 23.17 6.05 -12.01
C GLN A 11 22.16 5.94 -10.86
N ILE A 12 21.46 7.03 -10.52
CA ILE A 12 20.36 7.01 -9.55
C ILE A 12 19.24 6.10 -10.06
N ALA A 13 18.79 6.29 -11.29
CA ALA A 13 17.72 5.49 -11.88
C ALA A 13 18.07 3.99 -11.89
N PHE A 14 19.30 3.63 -12.28
CA PHE A 14 19.78 2.25 -12.26
C PHE A 14 19.76 1.67 -10.82
N SER A 15 20.28 2.42 -9.84
CA SER A 15 20.34 1.98 -8.46
C SER A 15 18.93 1.81 -7.86
N LEU A 16 17.99 2.71 -8.16
CA LEU A 16 16.59 2.60 -7.72
C LEU A 16 15.89 1.42 -8.39
N THR A 17 16.19 1.15 -9.67
CA THR A 17 15.66 -0.04 -10.36
C THR A 17 16.09 -1.32 -9.68
N LEU A 18 17.36 -1.44 -9.27
CA LEU A 18 17.84 -2.60 -8.51
C LEU A 18 17.10 -2.76 -7.18
N ILE A 19 16.88 -1.67 -6.43
CA ILE A 19 16.09 -1.70 -5.20
C ILE A 19 14.68 -2.22 -5.51
N GLY A 20 14.04 -1.72 -6.57
CA GLY A 20 12.70 -2.14 -7.00
C GLY A 20 12.62 -3.63 -7.34
N VAL A 21 13.61 -4.18 -8.04
CA VAL A 21 13.67 -5.62 -8.39
C VAL A 21 13.67 -6.50 -7.13
N PHE A 22 14.49 -6.17 -6.13
CA PHE A 22 14.53 -6.95 -4.89
C PHE A 22 13.29 -6.73 -4.02
N ALA A 23 12.79 -5.49 -3.95
CA ALA A 23 11.58 -5.17 -3.20
C ALA A 23 10.32 -5.85 -3.75
N ALA A 24 10.27 -6.10 -5.06
CA ALA A 24 9.12 -6.74 -5.72
C ALA A 24 8.84 -8.17 -5.23
N ILE A 25 9.83 -8.85 -4.64
CA ILE A 25 9.67 -10.22 -4.12
C ILE A 25 8.77 -10.26 -2.90
N TYR A 26 8.80 -9.23 -2.05
CA TYR A 26 8.12 -9.23 -0.75
C TYR A 26 6.60 -9.37 -0.87
N HIS A 27 5.95 -8.57 -1.70
CA HIS A 27 4.48 -8.51 -1.73
C HIS A 27 3.80 -9.83 -2.11
N PRO A 28 4.15 -10.51 -3.21
CA PRO A 28 3.47 -11.75 -3.58
C PRO A 28 3.77 -12.90 -2.62
N VAL A 29 4.99 -12.98 -2.11
CA VAL A 29 5.40 -14.07 -1.21
C VAL A 29 4.94 -13.81 0.22
N GLY A 30 5.22 -12.63 0.76
CA GLY A 30 4.91 -12.27 2.14
C GLY A 30 3.41 -12.29 2.42
N LEU A 31 2.59 -11.71 1.54
CA LEU A 31 1.13 -11.70 1.71
C LEU A 31 0.52 -13.11 1.59
N ALA A 32 1.00 -13.93 0.67
CA ALA A 32 0.56 -15.33 0.58
C ALA A 32 0.84 -16.10 1.88
N MET A 33 2.00 -15.86 2.50
CA MET A 33 2.35 -16.45 3.80
C MET A 33 1.46 -15.92 4.94
N VAL A 34 1.16 -14.62 4.95
CA VAL A 34 0.30 -14.01 5.99
C VAL A 34 -1.11 -14.60 6.00
N VAL A 35 -1.67 -14.93 4.82
CA VAL A 35 -3.03 -15.48 4.73
C VAL A 35 -3.09 -17.00 4.81
N GLN A 36 -1.95 -17.68 4.77
CA GLN A 36 -1.88 -19.14 4.75
C GLN A 36 -2.49 -19.75 6.02
N GLY A 37 -3.39 -20.73 5.86
CA GLY A 37 -4.02 -21.45 6.97
C GLY A 37 -5.01 -20.64 7.82
N ARG A 38 -5.33 -19.41 7.46
CA ARG A 38 -6.21 -18.51 8.25
C ARG A 38 -7.61 -18.41 7.64
N ASN A 39 -8.64 -18.42 8.50
CA ASN A 39 -10.03 -18.19 8.11
C ASN A 39 -10.33 -16.69 8.01
N LYS A 40 -9.85 -15.91 8.98
CA LYS A 40 -9.96 -14.44 9.01
C LYS A 40 -8.60 -13.86 8.61
N THR A 41 -8.57 -13.06 7.56
CA THR A 41 -7.33 -12.54 6.98
C THR A 41 -7.24 -11.01 7.05
N GLY A 42 -8.33 -10.33 7.39
CA GLY A 42 -8.39 -8.87 7.45
C GLY A 42 -7.42 -8.29 8.48
N ILE A 43 -7.48 -8.72 9.74
CA ILE A 43 -6.57 -8.23 10.78
C ILE A 43 -5.11 -8.60 10.51
N PRO A 44 -4.74 -9.86 10.17
CA PRO A 44 -3.35 -10.17 9.83
C PRO A 44 -2.79 -9.33 8.68
N LEU A 45 -3.57 -9.12 7.62
CA LEU A 45 -3.17 -8.26 6.49
C LEU A 45 -3.08 -6.79 6.91
N ALA A 46 -4.02 -6.32 7.75
CA ALA A 46 -3.99 -4.97 8.28
C ALA A 46 -2.75 -4.70 9.14
N ILE A 47 -2.38 -5.63 10.04
CA ILE A 47 -1.15 -5.52 10.84
C ILE A 47 0.08 -5.44 9.93
N ASN A 48 0.19 -6.33 8.94
CA ASN A 48 1.27 -6.29 7.96
C ASN A 48 1.31 -4.94 7.23
N GLY A 49 0.15 -4.43 6.82
CA GLY A 49 0.03 -3.14 6.14
C GLY A 49 0.40 -1.95 7.05
N VAL A 50 0.03 -1.99 8.34
CA VAL A 50 0.44 -0.96 9.31
C VAL A 50 1.96 -0.86 9.39
N PHE A 51 2.66 -1.99 9.56
CA PHE A 51 4.12 -1.98 9.60
C PHE A 51 4.73 -1.48 8.29
N GLY A 52 4.18 -1.86 7.13
CA GLY A 52 4.61 -1.36 5.82
C GLY A 52 4.44 0.16 5.70
N ASN A 53 3.27 0.68 6.06
CA ASN A 53 2.98 2.12 5.97
C ASN A 53 3.67 2.95 7.07
N MET A 54 3.96 2.37 8.24
CA MET A 54 4.87 2.99 9.21
C MET A 54 6.28 3.14 8.63
N GLY A 55 6.73 2.18 7.81
CA GLY A 55 7.97 2.33 7.04
C GLY A 55 7.95 3.54 6.10
N VAL A 56 6.83 3.75 5.38
CA VAL A 56 6.65 4.95 4.53
C VAL A 56 6.66 6.24 5.36
N ALA A 57 5.98 6.25 6.51
CA ALA A 57 5.96 7.40 7.41
C ALA A 57 7.36 7.73 7.95
N CYS A 58 8.05 6.73 8.48
CA CYS A 58 9.41 6.88 9.00
C CYS A 58 10.40 7.30 7.91
N ALA A 59 10.23 6.81 6.68
CA ALA A 59 11.08 7.19 5.56
C ALA A 59 11.01 8.68 5.27
N ALA A 60 9.83 9.30 5.31
CA ALA A 60 9.66 10.74 5.09
C ALA A 60 10.43 11.57 6.12
N LEU A 61 10.27 11.23 7.42
CA LEU A 61 10.95 11.91 8.51
C LEU A 61 12.47 11.68 8.50
N LEU A 62 12.88 10.40 8.39
CA LEU A 62 14.29 10.04 8.39
C LEU A 62 15.05 10.66 7.22
N THR A 63 14.45 10.64 6.03
CA THR A 63 15.02 11.25 4.82
C THR A 63 15.17 12.76 5.00
N GLY A 64 14.13 13.44 5.49
CA GLY A 64 14.16 14.88 5.76
C GLY A 64 15.28 15.24 6.75
N PHE A 65 15.35 14.55 7.88
CA PHE A 65 16.40 14.76 8.90
C PHE A 65 17.81 14.51 8.33
N LEU A 66 18.02 13.40 7.64
CA LEU A 66 19.32 13.06 7.08
C LEU A 66 19.77 14.05 5.99
N ILE A 67 18.83 14.59 5.21
CA ILE A 67 19.12 15.62 4.21
C ILE A 67 19.62 16.90 4.89
N ASP A 68 18.94 17.35 5.93
CA ASP A 68 19.30 18.57 6.65
C ASP A 68 20.66 18.46 7.38
N VAL A 69 20.97 17.27 7.93
CA VAL A 69 22.19 17.07 8.74
C VAL A 69 23.41 16.69 7.90
N SER A 70 23.25 15.81 6.90
CA SER A 70 24.37 15.16 6.21
C SER A 70 24.22 15.10 4.68
N GLY A 71 23.17 15.74 4.14
CA GLY A 71 22.86 15.76 2.73
C GLY A 71 22.19 14.48 2.20
N TRP A 72 21.71 14.52 0.97
CA TRP A 72 20.84 13.50 0.36
C TRP A 72 21.47 12.08 0.28
N ARG A 73 22.78 11.96 0.22
CA ARG A 73 23.47 10.67 0.14
C ARG A 73 23.29 9.85 1.42
N SER A 74 23.25 10.50 2.57
CA SER A 74 23.03 9.86 3.88
C SER A 74 21.67 9.16 3.96
N ALA A 75 20.64 9.69 3.28
CA ALA A 75 19.31 9.09 3.18
C ALA A 75 19.30 7.73 2.48
N PHE A 76 20.35 7.38 1.74
CA PHE A 76 20.54 6.04 1.15
C PHE A 76 21.52 5.17 1.96
N ILE A 77 22.53 5.78 2.57
CA ILE A 77 23.55 5.04 3.33
C ILE A 77 22.95 4.47 4.61
N VAL A 78 22.30 5.30 5.41
CA VAL A 78 21.81 4.91 6.75
C VAL A 78 20.76 3.80 6.66
N PRO A 79 19.67 3.92 5.87
CA PRO A 79 18.71 2.81 5.69
C PRO A 79 19.34 1.59 5.02
N GLY A 80 20.31 1.78 4.13
CA GLY A 80 21.03 0.69 3.48
C GLY A 80 21.85 -0.14 4.47
N VAL A 81 22.55 0.48 5.41
CA VAL A 81 23.29 -0.23 6.47
C VAL A 81 22.32 -0.97 7.40
N ILE A 82 21.23 -0.31 7.84
CA ILE A 82 20.19 -0.94 8.67
C ILE A 82 19.62 -2.17 7.98
N SER A 83 19.31 -2.07 6.69
CA SER A 83 18.76 -3.20 5.91
C SER A 83 19.73 -4.38 5.82
N ILE A 84 21.02 -4.12 5.66
CA ILE A 84 22.06 -5.18 5.66
C ILE A 84 22.12 -5.88 7.02
N LEU A 85 22.16 -5.09 8.11
CA LEU A 85 22.22 -5.62 9.48
C LEU A 85 20.98 -6.47 9.80
N LEU A 86 19.78 -5.98 9.44
CA LEU A 86 18.54 -6.74 9.60
C LEU A 86 18.53 -8.02 8.77
N GLY A 87 19.04 -7.99 7.54
CA GLY A 87 19.16 -9.17 6.69
C GLY A 87 20.09 -10.22 7.29
N MET A 88 21.24 -9.81 7.82
CA MET A 88 22.16 -10.70 8.53
C MET A 88 21.54 -11.31 9.80
N TYR A 89 20.90 -10.46 10.61
CA TYR A 89 20.17 -10.91 11.80
C TYR A 89 19.09 -11.94 11.46
N TYR A 90 18.27 -11.66 10.45
CA TYR A 90 17.24 -12.59 9.99
C TYR A 90 17.82 -13.94 9.53
N GLN A 91 18.95 -13.93 8.81
CA GLN A 91 19.62 -15.13 8.37
C GLN A 91 20.11 -15.99 9.54
N LEU A 92 20.68 -15.35 10.58
CA LEU A 92 21.12 -16.03 11.80
C LEU A 92 19.93 -16.63 12.56
N PHE A 93 18.84 -15.85 12.70
CA PHE A 93 17.61 -16.29 13.34
C PHE A 93 16.99 -17.53 12.68
N VAL A 94 16.85 -17.50 11.34
CA VAL A 94 16.30 -18.64 10.59
C VAL A 94 17.18 -19.89 10.68
N ARG A 95 18.51 -19.74 10.67
CA ARG A 95 19.44 -20.86 10.86
C ARG A 95 19.29 -21.48 12.26
N SER A 96 19.20 -20.66 13.29
CA SER A 96 19.01 -21.11 14.67
C SER A 96 17.67 -21.86 14.84
N SER A 97 16.57 -21.31 14.30
CA SER A 97 15.26 -21.96 14.36
C SER A 97 15.23 -23.32 13.65
N ARG A 98 15.86 -23.44 12.48
CA ARG A 98 15.96 -24.73 11.75
C ARG A 98 16.78 -25.78 12.49
N GLN A 99 17.78 -25.38 13.26
CA GLN A 99 18.57 -26.29 14.10
C GLN A 99 17.78 -26.77 15.31
N SER A 100 16.91 -25.92 15.88
CA SER A 100 16.07 -26.26 17.03
C SER A 100 14.93 -27.22 16.66
N ASP A 101 14.37 -27.11 15.44
CA ASP A 101 13.23 -27.92 14.97
C ASP A 101 13.65 -29.30 14.39
N GLY A 102 14.90 -29.75 14.58
CA GLY A 102 15.36 -31.10 14.25
C GLY A 102 15.20 -31.51 12.76
N GLY A 103 15.17 -30.57 11.84
CA GLY A 103 15.15 -30.84 10.39
C GLY A 103 13.85 -31.48 9.86
N ALA A 104 12.75 -31.43 10.63
CA ALA A 104 11.47 -31.84 10.07
C ALA A 104 11.13 -30.88 8.91
N PRO A 105 10.93 -31.41 7.68
CA PRO A 105 10.42 -30.57 6.62
C PRO A 105 9.10 -29.99 7.14
N HIS A 106 8.96 -28.66 7.10
CA HIS A 106 7.66 -28.05 7.28
C HIS A 106 6.75 -28.67 6.22
N SER A 107 6.12 -29.78 6.59
CA SER A 107 5.05 -30.37 5.83
C SER A 107 4.09 -29.22 5.59
N ALA A 108 3.92 -28.85 4.33
CA ALA A 108 2.85 -27.98 3.95
C ALA A 108 1.61 -28.56 4.62
N VAL A 109 1.11 -27.86 5.64
CA VAL A 109 -0.13 -28.27 6.31
C VAL A 109 -1.17 -28.22 5.21
N THR A 110 -1.38 -29.34 4.58
CA THR A 110 -2.56 -29.67 3.80
C THR A 110 -3.69 -29.73 4.83
N ALA A 111 -4.08 -28.56 5.35
CA ALA A 111 -5.36 -28.42 5.99
C ALA A 111 -6.37 -28.78 4.92
N GLY A 112 -6.91 -29.99 5.02
CA GLY A 112 -8.06 -30.44 4.24
C GLY A 112 -9.25 -29.52 4.55
N LYS A 113 -9.27 -28.36 3.93
CA LYS A 113 -10.46 -27.51 3.87
C LYS A 113 -11.26 -27.95 2.66
N ALA A 114 -12.53 -28.24 2.92
CA ALA A 114 -13.53 -28.41 1.90
C ALA A 114 -13.27 -27.38 0.77
N GLU A 115 -13.16 -27.88 -0.46
CA GLU A 115 -13.02 -27.00 -1.62
C GLU A 115 -14.16 -25.99 -1.62
N PRO A 116 -13.88 -24.71 -1.78
CA PRO A 116 -14.95 -23.73 -1.96
C PRO A 116 -15.82 -24.19 -3.11
N ALA A 117 -17.15 -24.21 -2.92
CA ALA A 117 -18.10 -24.52 -3.98
C ALA A 117 -17.72 -23.74 -5.25
N ALA A 118 -17.80 -24.42 -6.39
CA ALA A 118 -17.36 -23.84 -7.67
C ALA A 118 -18.15 -22.54 -7.95
N VAL A 119 -17.49 -21.39 -7.79
CA VAL A 119 -18.09 -20.08 -8.09
C VAL A 119 -18.32 -19.99 -9.60
N PRO A 120 -19.52 -19.60 -10.07
CA PRO A 120 -19.80 -19.46 -11.49
C PRO A 120 -18.79 -18.58 -12.21
N ARG A 121 -18.31 -18.99 -13.38
CA ARG A 121 -17.27 -18.29 -14.16
C ARG A 121 -17.57 -16.80 -14.35
N ASN A 122 -18.83 -16.43 -14.60
CA ASN A 122 -19.25 -15.04 -14.79
C ASN A 122 -19.10 -14.21 -13.51
N THR A 123 -19.35 -14.81 -12.34
CA THR A 123 -19.14 -14.16 -11.05
C THR A 123 -17.65 -13.96 -10.78
N LEU A 124 -16.82 -14.96 -11.07
CA LEU A 124 -15.36 -14.86 -10.95
C LEU A 124 -14.82 -13.74 -11.85
N LEU A 125 -15.19 -13.72 -13.14
CA LEU A 125 -14.74 -12.69 -14.08
C LEU A 125 -15.13 -11.29 -13.58
N ARG A 126 -16.38 -11.11 -13.13
CA ARG A 126 -16.85 -9.83 -12.59
C ARG A 126 -16.04 -9.38 -11.38
N VAL A 127 -15.82 -10.27 -10.41
CA VAL A 127 -15.08 -9.96 -9.20
C VAL A 127 -13.62 -9.64 -9.52
N PHE A 128 -12.97 -10.42 -10.38
CA PHE A 128 -11.60 -10.15 -10.82
C PHE A 128 -11.48 -8.81 -11.56
N THR A 129 -12.43 -8.49 -12.45
CA THR A 129 -12.43 -7.19 -13.14
C THR A 129 -12.50 -6.03 -12.14
N VAL A 130 -13.39 -6.13 -11.14
CA VAL A 130 -13.48 -5.11 -10.08
C VAL A 130 -12.18 -5.04 -9.26
N ILE A 131 -11.61 -6.19 -8.86
CA ILE A 131 -10.35 -6.22 -8.11
C ILE A 131 -9.22 -5.56 -8.91
N PHE A 132 -9.01 -5.95 -10.16
CA PHE A 132 -7.92 -5.39 -10.97
C PHE A 132 -8.11 -3.90 -11.23
N PHE A 133 -9.33 -3.47 -11.53
CA PHE A 133 -9.63 -2.06 -11.72
C PHE A 133 -9.41 -1.25 -10.43
N THR A 134 -9.99 -1.68 -9.31
CA THR A 134 -9.90 -0.94 -8.04
C THR A 134 -8.50 -0.94 -7.46
N THR A 135 -7.71 -2.00 -7.69
CA THR A 135 -6.30 -2.01 -7.25
C THR A 135 -5.40 -1.16 -8.14
N ALA A 136 -5.64 -1.13 -9.45
CA ALA A 136 -4.89 -0.26 -10.37
C ALA A 136 -5.14 1.21 -10.04
N VAL A 137 -6.41 1.62 -9.97
CA VAL A 137 -6.79 3.00 -9.65
C VAL A 137 -6.44 3.36 -8.20
N GLY A 138 -6.65 2.45 -7.25
CA GLY A 138 -6.28 2.62 -5.85
C GLY A 138 -4.76 2.75 -5.66
N GLY A 139 -3.97 1.99 -6.43
CA GLY A 139 -2.51 2.13 -6.47
C GLY A 139 -2.07 3.49 -6.99
N LEU A 140 -2.73 3.99 -8.06
CA LEU A 140 -2.47 5.34 -8.56
C LEU A 140 -2.79 6.41 -7.51
N ILE A 141 -3.94 6.29 -6.82
CA ILE A 141 -4.31 7.20 -5.73
C ILE A 141 -3.28 7.14 -4.60
N PHE A 142 -2.93 5.93 -4.13
CA PHE A 142 -1.94 5.73 -3.06
C PHE A 142 -0.60 6.38 -3.41
N GLN A 143 -0.05 6.09 -4.58
CA GLN A 143 1.24 6.61 -5.01
C GLN A 143 1.18 8.12 -5.20
N SER A 144 0.12 8.63 -5.84
CA SER A 144 -0.05 10.06 -6.07
C SER A 144 -0.15 10.85 -4.77
N THR A 145 -0.88 10.35 -3.79
CA THR A 145 -1.02 11.04 -2.49
C THR A 145 0.25 10.97 -1.66
N THR A 146 0.89 9.79 -1.57
CA THR A 146 2.13 9.61 -0.78
C THR A 146 3.28 10.46 -1.32
N PHE A 147 3.43 10.57 -2.63
CA PHE A 147 4.52 11.33 -3.24
C PHE A 147 4.25 12.82 -3.34
N SER A 148 2.97 13.23 -3.50
CA SER A 148 2.65 14.66 -3.60
C SER A 148 2.58 15.37 -2.25
N LEU A 149 2.17 14.68 -1.15
CA LEU A 149 1.94 15.33 0.14
C LEU A 149 3.16 16.08 0.71
N PRO A 150 4.39 15.54 0.69
CA PRO A 150 5.56 16.32 1.14
C PRO A 150 5.72 17.62 0.35
N LYS A 151 5.48 17.59 -0.95
CA LYS A 151 5.55 18.77 -1.81
C LYS A 151 4.41 19.75 -1.53
N VAL A 152 3.18 19.25 -1.36
CA VAL A 152 2.03 20.06 -0.93
C VAL A 152 2.35 20.78 0.37
N PHE A 153 2.90 20.08 1.37
CA PHE A 153 3.29 20.67 2.64
C PHE A 153 4.40 21.71 2.50
N SER A 154 5.39 21.47 1.62
CA SER A 154 6.44 22.44 1.37
C SER A 154 5.96 23.73 0.70
N GLU A 155 4.84 23.70 0.00
CA GLU A 155 4.19 24.88 -0.61
C GLU A 155 3.23 25.60 0.37
N GLN A 156 2.67 24.86 1.34
CA GLN A 156 1.71 25.42 2.31
C GLN A 156 2.39 25.90 3.60
N PHE A 157 3.52 25.32 3.97
CA PHE A 157 4.21 25.59 5.22
C PHE A 157 5.68 25.92 4.98
N SER A 158 6.17 26.93 5.67
CA SER A 158 7.61 27.25 5.69
C SER A 158 8.34 26.29 6.64
N GLY A 159 9.49 25.77 6.23
CA GLY A 159 10.30 24.91 7.11
C GLY A 159 11.40 24.15 6.39
N SER A 160 12.27 23.52 7.18
CA SER A 160 13.30 22.61 6.68
C SER A 160 12.71 21.29 6.16
N ALA A 161 13.52 20.49 5.49
CA ALA A 161 13.12 19.17 5.03
C ALA A 161 12.67 18.27 6.20
N THR A 162 13.29 18.42 7.38
CA THR A 162 12.88 17.75 8.61
C THR A 162 11.46 18.11 9.04
N ILE A 163 11.10 19.40 9.02
CA ILE A 163 9.75 19.86 9.40
C ILE A 163 8.70 19.29 8.44
N ILE A 164 8.96 19.34 7.14
CA ILE A 164 8.09 18.74 6.13
C ILE A 164 7.97 17.22 6.31
N GLY A 165 9.10 16.58 6.67
CA GLY A 165 9.13 15.16 7.04
C GLY A 165 8.24 14.84 8.24
N TRP A 166 8.20 15.69 9.28
CA TRP A 166 7.33 15.56 10.45
C TRP A 166 5.84 15.62 10.09
N TYR A 167 5.43 16.56 9.23
CA TYR A 167 4.05 16.63 8.76
C TYR A 167 3.65 15.35 8.02
N SER A 168 4.51 14.88 7.12
CA SER A 168 4.27 13.64 6.37
C SER A 168 4.24 12.42 7.28
N PHE A 169 5.18 12.33 8.24
CA PHE A 169 5.22 11.28 9.26
C PHE A 169 3.93 11.23 10.08
N LEU A 170 3.46 12.37 10.58
CA LEU A 170 2.21 12.46 11.34
C LEU A 170 1.02 11.93 10.53
N VAL A 171 0.85 12.43 9.31
CA VAL A 171 -0.26 12.04 8.43
C VAL A 171 -0.24 10.55 8.13
N PHE A 172 0.91 10.02 7.73
CA PHE A 172 1.01 8.60 7.33
C PHE A 172 0.93 7.66 8.53
N SER A 173 1.49 8.05 9.69
CA SER A 173 1.40 7.24 10.91
C SER A 173 -0.02 7.11 11.42
N VAL A 174 -0.76 8.22 11.48
CA VAL A 174 -2.17 8.20 11.89
C VAL A 174 -3.00 7.40 10.87
N ALA A 175 -2.76 7.63 9.57
CA ALA A 175 -3.46 6.92 8.51
C ALA A 175 -3.20 5.42 8.51
N ALA A 176 -1.99 4.98 8.87
CA ALA A 176 -1.66 3.56 8.94
C ALA A 176 -2.57 2.79 9.90
N LEU A 177 -2.98 3.41 11.01
CA LEU A 177 -3.86 2.79 12.01
C LEU A 177 -5.28 2.50 11.47
N ALA A 178 -5.73 3.25 10.45
CA ALA A 178 -7.04 2.99 9.83
C ALA A 178 -7.14 1.58 9.25
N GLN A 179 -6.03 0.98 8.85
CA GLN A 179 -6.02 -0.39 8.34
C GLN A 179 -6.51 -1.41 9.37
N LEU A 180 -6.22 -1.21 10.66
CA LEU A 180 -6.71 -2.10 11.74
C LEU A 180 -8.23 -2.04 11.85
N VAL A 181 -8.79 -0.83 11.78
CA VAL A 181 -10.24 -0.62 11.81
C VAL A 181 -10.89 -1.29 10.61
N VAL A 182 -10.39 -1.01 9.41
CA VAL A 182 -10.94 -1.58 8.18
C VAL A 182 -10.70 -3.09 8.12
N GLY A 183 -9.54 -3.59 8.55
CA GLY A 183 -9.26 -5.03 8.65
C GLY A 183 -10.25 -5.75 9.55
N HIS A 184 -10.58 -5.17 10.72
CA HIS A 184 -11.61 -5.68 11.60
C HIS A 184 -13.01 -5.66 10.95
N LEU A 185 -13.34 -4.57 10.30
CA LEU A 185 -14.64 -4.43 9.62
C LEU A 185 -14.81 -5.49 8.52
N VAL A 186 -13.82 -5.70 7.66
CA VAL A 186 -13.91 -6.69 6.58
C VAL A 186 -13.90 -8.13 7.10
N ASP A 187 -13.35 -8.39 8.29
CA ASP A 187 -13.43 -9.73 8.91
C ASP A 187 -14.81 -10.04 9.49
N ASN A 188 -15.60 -9.03 9.82
CA ASN A 188 -16.87 -9.23 10.53
C ASN A 188 -18.11 -8.80 9.71
N TYR A 189 -17.94 -7.97 8.69
CA TYR A 189 -19.02 -7.42 7.87
C TYR A 189 -18.81 -7.67 6.39
N SER A 190 -19.83 -7.38 5.58
CA SER A 190 -19.75 -7.49 4.11
C SER A 190 -18.77 -6.47 3.54
N ILE A 191 -17.91 -6.89 2.60
CA ILE A 191 -16.87 -6.03 2.01
C ILE A 191 -17.48 -4.89 1.18
N ARG A 192 -18.53 -5.16 0.41
CA ARG A 192 -19.13 -4.19 -0.51
C ARG A 192 -19.49 -2.84 0.14
N PRO A 193 -20.29 -2.77 1.22
CA PRO A 193 -20.65 -1.48 1.82
C PRO A 193 -19.42 -0.78 2.44
N ILE A 194 -18.48 -1.53 3.03
CA ILE A 194 -17.25 -0.97 3.59
C ILE A 194 -16.42 -0.34 2.49
N PHE A 195 -16.22 -1.05 1.38
CA PHE A 195 -15.44 -0.55 0.27
C PHE A 195 -16.09 0.68 -0.38
N ALA A 196 -17.42 0.62 -0.59
CA ALA A 196 -18.17 1.76 -1.11
C ALA A 196 -18.06 2.99 -0.21
N ALA A 197 -18.18 2.82 1.12
CA ALA A 197 -18.04 3.92 2.07
C ALA A 197 -16.64 4.54 2.06
N VAL A 198 -15.59 3.70 2.03
CA VAL A 198 -14.19 4.16 1.95
C VAL A 198 -13.94 4.92 0.65
N ALA A 199 -14.40 4.41 -0.50
CA ALA A 199 -14.21 5.07 -1.79
C ALA A 199 -14.98 6.40 -1.89
N LEU A 200 -16.21 6.45 -1.37
CA LEU A 200 -17.00 7.69 -1.33
C LEU A 200 -16.35 8.74 -0.43
N LEU A 201 -15.87 8.33 0.75
CA LEU A 201 -15.15 9.20 1.67
C LEU A 201 -13.87 9.76 1.03
N GLN A 202 -13.10 8.95 0.30
CA GLN A 202 -11.94 9.41 -0.46
C GLN A 202 -12.34 10.48 -1.48
N ALA A 203 -13.37 10.21 -2.30
CA ALA A 203 -13.83 11.14 -3.33
C ALA A 203 -14.24 12.51 -2.73
N ALA A 204 -15.02 12.48 -1.65
CA ALA A 204 -15.45 13.69 -0.96
C ALA A 204 -14.27 14.49 -0.38
N LEU A 205 -13.35 13.81 0.31
CA LEU A 205 -12.21 14.46 0.96
C LEU A 205 -11.18 14.98 -0.06
N PHE A 206 -10.97 14.30 -1.18
CA PHE A 206 -10.14 14.84 -2.27
C PHE A 206 -10.78 16.09 -2.90
N PHE A 207 -12.09 16.11 -3.03
CA PHE A 207 -12.79 17.31 -3.50
C PHE A 207 -12.63 18.46 -2.49
N VAL A 208 -12.77 18.22 -1.19
CA VAL A 208 -12.53 19.21 -0.14
C VAL A 208 -11.09 19.73 -0.20
N MET A 209 -10.11 18.83 -0.42
CA MET A 209 -8.69 19.21 -0.51
C MET A 209 -8.41 20.24 -1.61
N THR A 210 -9.24 20.33 -2.64
CA THR A 210 -9.10 21.35 -3.70
C THR A 210 -9.42 22.77 -3.25
N LYS A 211 -10.03 22.95 -2.07
CA LYS A 211 -10.58 24.22 -1.55
C LYS A 211 -9.88 24.72 -0.29
N VAL A 212 -9.04 23.91 0.33
CA VAL A 212 -8.40 24.22 1.61
C VAL A 212 -6.95 24.67 1.45
N SER A 213 -6.47 25.42 2.44
CA SER A 213 -5.09 25.92 2.53
C SER A 213 -4.65 26.01 3.99
N GLY A 214 -3.35 26.19 4.22
CA GLY A 214 -2.76 26.32 5.57
C GLY A 214 -3.02 25.09 6.44
N THR A 215 -3.27 25.26 7.71
CA THR A 215 -3.44 24.17 8.70
C THR A 215 -4.59 23.22 8.35
N THR A 216 -5.65 23.73 7.69
CA THR A 216 -6.77 22.89 7.24
C THR A 216 -6.32 21.83 6.24
N THR A 217 -5.31 22.12 5.41
CA THR A 217 -4.69 21.15 4.50
C THR A 217 -4.18 19.91 5.24
N LEU A 218 -3.53 20.10 6.41
CA LEU A 218 -3.01 19.00 7.22
C LEU A 218 -4.16 18.13 7.77
N ILE A 219 -5.21 18.74 8.28
CA ILE A 219 -6.38 18.02 8.83
C ILE A 219 -7.07 17.20 7.73
N VAL A 220 -7.31 17.81 6.58
CA VAL A 220 -7.93 17.12 5.43
C VAL A 220 -7.00 16.03 4.88
N ALA A 221 -5.67 16.25 4.89
CA ALA A 221 -4.70 15.24 4.49
C ALA A 221 -4.75 14.01 5.40
N ILE A 222 -4.82 14.19 6.72
CA ILE A 222 -5.02 13.09 7.67
C ILE A 222 -6.33 12.34 7.32
N ALA A 223 -7.42 13.07 7.14
CA ALA A 223 -8.73 12.47 6.90
C ALA A 223 -8.77 11.62 5.61
N PHE A 224 -8.28 12.14 4.47
CA PHE A 224 -8.29 11.33 3.25
C PHE A 224 -7.26 10.21 3.28
N MET A 225 -6.11 10.39 3.93
CA MET A 225 -5.12 9.32 4.04
C MET A 225 -5.58 8.16 4.92
N LEU A 226 -6.42 8.41 5.95
CA LEU A 226 -7.13 7.33 6.67
C LEU A 226 -7.93 6.45 5.71
N ALA A 227 -8.66 7.06 4.77
CA ALA A 227 -9.45 6.32 3.78
C ALA A 227 -8.55 5.62 2.73
N VAL A 228 -7.47 6.28 2.25
CA VAL A 228 -6.52 5.72 1.28
C VAL A 228 -5.82 4.48 1.86
N PHE A 229 -5.28 4.57 3.08
CA PHE A 229 -4.62 3.42 3.71
C PHE A 229 -5.62 2.36 4.16
N GLY A 230 -6.82 2.76 4.59
CA GLY A 230 -7.90 1.85 4.92
C GLY A 230 -8.38 0.99 3.74
N GLN A 231 -8.21 1.45 2.50
CA GLN A 231 -8.56 0.67 1.31
C GLN A 231 -7.63 -0.53 1.07
N ILE A 232 -6.38 -0.49 1.54
CA ILE A 232 -5.36 -1.51 1.27
C ILE A 232 -5.83 -2.91 1.70
N PRO A 233 -6.22 -3.16 2.97
CA PRO A 233 -6.64 -4.49 3.41
C PRO A 233 -7.89 -4.99 2.69
N ILE A 234 -8.77 -4.12 2.19
CA ILE A 234 -9.97 -4.53 1.46
C ILE A 234 -9.59 -5.29 0.19
N ASN A 235 -8.70 -4.72 -0.61
CA ASN A 235 -8.24 -5.33 -1.85
C ASN A 235 -7.46 -6.63 -1.61
N ASP A 236 -6.67 -6.69 -0.52
CA ASP A 236 -5.89 -7.88 -0.17
C ASP A 236 -6.79 -9.02 0.30
N VAL A 237 -7.80 -8.72 1.12
CA VAL A 237 -8.80 -9.69 1.59
C VAL A 237 -9.65 -10.23 0.43
N LEU A 238 -10.05 -9.38 -0.53
CA LEU A 238 -10.81 -9.81 -1.70
C LEU A 238 -10.07 -10.90 -2.49
N VAL A 239 -8.78 -10.70 -2.78
CA VAL A 239 -7.95 -11.71 -3.45
C VAL A 239 -7.87 -12.99 -2.61
N GLY A 240 -7.59 -12.85 -1.31
CA GLY A 240 -7.45 -13.99 -0.39
C GLY A 240 -8.71 -14.85 -0.27
N ARG A 241 -9.93 -14.25 -0.40
CA ARG A 241 -11.22 -14.95 -0.32
C ARG A 241 -11.65 -15.62 -1.61
N VAL A 242 -11.38 -14.99 -2.75
CA VAL A 242 -11.88 -15.46 -4.06
C VAL A 242 -10.96 -16.50 -4.69
N VAL A 243 -9.66 -16.45 -4.36
CA VAL A 243 -8.66 -17.32 -4.99
C VAL A 243 -8.38 -18.56 -4.15
N ARG A 244 -8.41 -19.74 -4.80
CA ARG A 244 -8.00 -21.03 -4.18
C ARG A 244 -6.55 -20.94 -3.67
N SER A 245 -6.25 -21.64 -2.57
CA SER A 245 -4.94 -21.57 -1.89
C SER A 245 -3.76 -21.81 -2.81
N GLU A 246 -3.88 -22.76 -3.75
CA GLU A 246 -2.85 -23.14 -4.72
C GLU A 246 -2.46 -22.01 -5.69
N TRP A 247 -3.41 -21.09 -6.00
CA TRP A 247 -3.25 -20.01 -6.96
C TRP A 247 -3.04 -18.64 -6.32
N ARG A 248 -3.13 -18.53 -4.99
CA ARG A 248 -3.07 -17.24 -4.28
C ARG A 248 -1.81 -16.44 -4.57
N SER A 249 -0.63 -17.08 -4.49
CA SER A 249 0.64 -16.38 -4.79
C SER A 249 0.67 -15.82 -6.21
N ARG A 250 0.16 -16.61 -7.18
CA ARG A 250 0.07 -16.16 -8.59
C ARG A 250 -0.91 -15.01 -8.76
N ALA A 251 -2.08 -15.09 -8.11
CA ALA A 251 -3.08 -14.03 -8.16
C ALA A 251 -2.57 -12.73 -7.54
N TYR A 252 -1.89 -12.81 -6.39
CA TYR A 252 -1.21 -11.65 -5.82
C TYR A 252 -0.11 -11.12 -6.73
N ALA A 253 0.70 -11.99 -7.35
CA ALA A 253 1.75 -11.56 -8.27
C ALA A 253 1.19 -10.78 -9.46
N ILE A 254 0.14 -11.31 -10.13
CA ILE A 254 -0.51 -10.64 -11.27
C ILE A 254 -1.14 -9.32 -10.81
N ARG A 255 -1.85 -9.32 -9.67
CA ARG A 255 -2.44 -8.11 -9.12
C ARG A 255 -1.38 -7.04 -8.85
N TYR A 256 -0.27 -7.39 -8.19
CA TYR A 256 0.79 -6.43 -7.91
C TYR A 256 1.54 -5.99 -9.15
N LEU A 257 1.69 -6.85 -10.16
CA LEU A 257 2.22 -6.45 -11.46
C LEU A 257 1.37 -5.32 -12.06
N VAL A 258 0.06 -5.49 -12.12
CA VAL A 258 -0.88 -4.47 -12.62
C VAL A 258 -0.79 -3.21 -11.76
N THR A 259 -0.87 -3.36 -10.43
CA THR A 259 -0.84 -2.23 -9.49
C THR A 259 0.46 -1.42 -9.64
N PHE A 260 1.62 -2.05 -9.59
CA PHE A 260 2.91 -1.36 -9.65
C PHE A 260 3.19 -0.76 -11.02
N THR A 261 2.71 -1.38 -12.11
CA THR A 261 2.81 -0.80 -13.45
C THR A 261 2.02 0.53 -13.51
N VAL A 262 0.81 0.54 -12.97
CA VAL A 262 0.01 1.78 -12.92
C VAL A 262 0.61 2.79 -11.93
N MET A 263 1.07 2.35 -10.76
CA MET A 263 1.76 3.21 -9.78
C MET A 263 3.01 3.87 -10.35
N ALA A 264 3.75 3.20 -11.22
CA ALA A 264 4.94 3.77 -11.85
C ALA A 264 4.61 5.01 -12.70
N SER A 265 3.39 5.12 -13.23
CA SER A 265 2.93 6.30 -13.97
C SER A 265 2.57 7.50 -13.07
N ALA A 266 2.44 7.29 -11.76
CA ALA A 266 1.99 8.34 -10.84
C ALA A 266 2.97 9.52 -10.77
N VAL A 267 4.28 9.25 -10.69
CA VAL A 267 5.28 10.32 -10.55
C VAL A 267 5.32 11.23 -11.79
N PRO A 268 5.43 10.72 -13.03
CA PRO A 268 5.34 11.59 -14.21
C PRO A 268 3.97 12.28 -14.32
N LEU A 269 2.87 11.62 -13.94
CA LEU A 269 1.54 12.22 -13.93
C LEU A 269 1.47 13.40 -12.94
N ILE A 270 1.96 13.23 -11.71
CA ILE A 270 2.03 14.29 -10.70
C ILE A 270 2.84 15.47 -11.25
N ALA A 271 4.03 15.21 -11.79
CA ALA A 271 4.92 16.25 -12.32
C ALA A 271 4.24 17.03 -13.45
N TRP A 272 3.58 16.35 -14.37
CA TRP A 272 2.88 16.98 -15.48
C TRP A 272 1.66 17.79 -15.01
N VAL A 273 0.79 17.20 -14.21
CA VAL A 273 -0.44 17.86 -13.73
C VAL A 273 -0.10 19.05 -12.82
N HIS A 274 0.83 18.86 -11.87
CA HIS A 274 1.25 19.94 -10.97
C HIS A 274 1.94 21.08 -11.75
N GLY A 275 2.83 20.76 -12.66
CA GLY A 275 3.55 21.76 -13.47
C GLY A 275 2.65 22.56 -14.41
N SER A 276 1.53 21.96 -14.88
CA SER A 276 0.61 22.61 -15.81
C SER A 276 -0.56 23.33 -15.11
N TRP A 277 -1.07 22.75 -13.99
CA TRP A 277 -2.34 23.19 -13.39
C TRP A 277 -2.35 23.21 -11.84
N GLY A 278 -1.24 22.83 -11.19
CA GLY A 278 -1.12 22.80 -9.74
C GLY A 278 -1.81 21.63 -9.06
N PHE A 279 -1.68 21.57 -7.72
CA PHE A 279 -2.20 20.46 -6.91
C PHE A 279 -3.73 20.40 -6.86
N SER A 280 -4.43 21.52 -7.00
CA SER A 280 -5.91 21.52 -7.01
C SER A 280 -6.46 20.62 -8.12
N ARG A 281 -5.86 20.65 -9.32
CA ARG A 281 -6.24 19.77 -10.43
C ARG A 281 -5.87 18.30 -10.16
N LEU A 282 -4.72 18.05 -9.53
CA LEU A 282 -4.35 16.69 -9.13
C LEU A 282 -5.43 16.10 -8.21
N PHE A 283 -5.84 16.82 -7.16
CA PHE A 283 -6.87 16.35 -6.24
C PHE A 283 -8.25 16.21 -6.88
N GLN A 284 -8.60 17.03 -7.89
CA GLN A 284 -9.82 16.83 -8.69
C GLN A 284 -9.77 15.49 -9.46
N LEU A 285 -8.65 15.17 -10.09
CA LEU A 285 -8.45 13.89 -10.78
C LEU A 285 -8.53 12.70 -9.81
N LEU A 286 -7.93 12.84 -8.61
CA LEU A 286 -8.02 11.82 -7.57
C LEU A 286 -9.46 11.64 -7.05
N ALA A 287 -10.24 12.72 -6.93
CA ALA A 287 -11.65 12.65 -6.57
C ALA A 287 -12.47 11.88 -7.62
N ILE A 288 -12.24 12.14 -8.89
CA ILE A 288 -12.86 11.39 -10.00
C ILE A 288 -12.43 9.93 -9.94
N SER A 289 -11.15 9.65 -9.74
CA SER A 289 -10.63 8.29 -9.64
C SER A 289 -11.26 7.50 -8.48
N ALA A 290 -11.41 8.13 -7.31
CA ALA A 290 -12.09 7.53 -6.15
C ALA A 290 -13.59 7.30 -6.42
N SER A 291 -14.26 8.23 -7.13
CA SER A 291 -15.65 8.06 -7.57
C SER A 291 -15.81 6.86 -8.52
N LEU A 292 -14.86 6.64 -9.42
CA LEU A 292 -14.86 5.46 -10.30
C LEU A 292 -14.68 4.16 -9.50
N ILE A 293 -13.84 4.16 -8.45
CA ILE A 293 -13.74 3.02 -7.52
C ILE A 293 -15.09 2.79 -6.83
N PHE A 294 -15.73 3.85 -6.31
CA PHE A 294 -17.06 3.74 -5.71
C PHE A 294 -18.07 3.07 -6.66
N VAL A 295 -18.15 3.54 -7.90
CA VAL A 295 -19.03 2.93 -8.92
C VAL A 295 -18.67 1.46 -9.16
N ALA A 296 -17.37 1.13 -9.26
CA ALA A 296 -16.94 -0.26 -9.44
C ALA A 296 -17.35 -1.17 -8.27
N THR A 297 -17.35 -0.66 -7.02
CA THR A 297 -17.78 -1.45 -5.86
C THR A 297 -19.25 -1.85 -5.91
N LEU A 298 -20.11 -1.09 -6.61
CA LEU A 298 -21.51 -1.40 -6.76
C LEU A 298 -21.74 -2.70 -7.55
N PHE A 299 -20.79 -3.10 -8.37
CA PHE A 299 -20.82 -4.36 -9.11
C PHE A 299 -20.37 -5.57 -8.27
N LEU A 300 -19.85 -5.40 -7.04
CA LEU A 300 -19.59 -6.51 -6.14
C LEU A 300 -20.91 -7.10 -5.62
N SER A 301 -20.96 -8.43 -5.51
CA SER A 301 -22.13 -9.13 -4.96
C SER A 301 -22.16 -9.01 -3.42
N ASN A 302 -23.37 -8.88 -2.84
CA ASN A 302 -23.55 -8.99 -1.38
C ASN A 302 -23.39 -10.44 -0.88
N SER A 303 -23.34 -11.41 -1.80
CA SER A 303 -23.36 -12.86 -1.56
C SER A 303 -22.02 -13.45 -1.08
N GLU A 304 -20.99 -12.64 -0.84
CA GLU A 304 -19.65 -13.12 -0.46
C GLU A 304 -19.57 -13.71 0.96
N ARG A 305 -20.66 -13.65 1.74
CA ARG A 305 -20.78 -14.37 3.02
C ARG A 305 -20.93 -15.89 2.87
N THR A 306 -21.35 -16.37 1.71
CA THR A 306 -21.77 -17.78 1.51
C THR A 306 -20.60 -18.75 1.32
N VAL A 307 -19.36 -18.28 1.28
CA VAL A 307 -18.16 -19.12 1.09
C VAL A 307 -17.48 -19.47 2.42
N GLN A 308 -18.05 -19.07 3.56
CA GLN A 308 -17.46 -19.27 4.89
C GLN A 308 -18.21 -20.27 5.81
N HIS A 309 -19.20 -21.03 5.29
CA HIS A 309 -19.84 -22.13 6.06
C HIS A 309 -19.56 -23.49 5.46
#